data_f720e942a37824362d4da75b28f297e3
#
_entry.id   f720e942a37824362d4da75b28f297e3
#
_cell.length_a   1.000
_cell.length_b   1.000
_cell.length_c   1.000
_cell.angle_alpha   90.00
_cell.angle_beta   90.00
_cell.angle_gamma   90.00
#
_symmetry.space_group_name_H-M   'P 1'
#
loop_
_entity.id
_entity.type
_entity.pdbx_description
1 polymer ?
#
loop_
_entity_poly.entity_id
_entity_poly.type
_entity_poly.pdbx_seq_one_letter_code
_entity_poly.pdbx_strand_id
1 'polypeptide(L)'
;MARLSLPDPKADASTSLRDASEAQAWVTAQQQAQPMRLLRAALAEIEGIDASALTPAQRVDMLDALRPAIILAEAGLELRYANKPLPLLSEESNAFDTAWRVWHALAIAYLRASSFMPPAEALRPMHRAAIALRETLHCHYIGGQEAPASLPQLLYELLVAAEARGLERTPLADPEYKHLGDSSIGADIAWSFLMHFCDPYRFSAAQFAVANRALSRWRELAGFQAQPDDSSKARTIPLAPWLGSEVVTADGPKFIDVRPVVRKIRRRIESLEAGETPEQLRLGKELNAAACITLLRTISDALHPEAKFCGDGISLDATAVELVFGHEHMFAAIAGEALEIVQQVTSKSDRISHERIALFGFDNMAHRADNAANAPQIPSETWGAEDGWVLRAANAGAQVWGPALVAIREEEGTRLAVLLSLRQSVEGWLMATLRRLPGPPTTGVQRIANVPAKNQPVTPVFLLPEDAAAGTPQSLCLPTGTGARTGALMALERSPVPHLRLTDVIERGTNFVRFGYVRN
;
A
#
# COMPACT_ATOMS: atom_id res chain seq x y z
N MET A 1 34.88 11.39 1.73
CA MET A 1 33.69 11.25 0.87
C MET A 1 32.84 10.13 1.45
N ALA A 2 31.54 10.35 1.67
CA ALA A 2 30.62 9.28 2.03
C ALA A 2 30.65 8.21 0.94
N ARG A 3 30.94 6.98 1.32
CA ARG A 3 31.06 5.86 0.38
C ARG A 3 29.66 5.24 0.22
N LEU A 4 29.16 5.19 -1.00
CA LEU A 4 27.92 4.47 -1.32
C LEU A 4 28.18 2.96 -1.32
N SER A 5 27.33 2.20 -0.64
CA SER A 5 27.40 0.73 -0.56
C SER A 5 26.74 0.11 -1.79
N LEU A 6 27.37 0.28 -2.96
CA LEU A 6 26.88 -0.24 -4.22
C LEU A 6 27.33 -1.69 -4.44
N PRO A 7 26.47 -2.58 -4.92
CA PRO A 7 26.87 -3.91 -5.35
C PRO A 7 27.88 -3.81 -6.52
N ASP A 8 28.73 -4.81 -6.68
CA ASP A 8 29.63 -4.86 -7.83
C ASP A 8 28.84 -4.96 -9.15
N PRO A 9 29.36 -4.38 -10.26
CA PRO A 9 28.77 -4.59 -11.58
C PRO A 9 28.72 -6.06 -11.93
N LYS A 10 27.67 -6.49 -12.64
CA LYS A 10 27.58 -7.88 -13.11
C LYS A 10 28.69 -8.19 -14.10
N ALA A 11 29.54 -9.17 -13.76
CA ALA A 11 30.72 -9.52 -14.57
C ALA A 11 30.37 -9.97 -16.01
N ASP A 12 29.20 -10.60 -16.18
CA ASP A 12 28.75 -11.15 -17.47
C ASP A 12 27.87 -10.17 -18.25
N ALA A 13 27.59 -8.99 -17.70
CA ALA A 13 26.73 -8.01 -18.35
C ALA A 13 27.49 -7.27 -19.45
N SER A 14 26.84 -7.12 -20.58
CA SER A 14 27.37 -6.35 -21.72
C SER A 14 26.21 -5.59 -22.38
N THR A 15 26.51 -4.44 -22.95
CA THR A 15 25.57 -3.68 -23.76
C THR A 15 26.00 -3.68 -25.22
N SER A 16 25.04 -3.73 -26.13
CA SER A 16 25.25 -3.51 -27.55
C SER A 16 25.30 -2.02 -27.93
N LEU A 17 24.88 -1.16 -27.01
CA LEU A 17 24.74 0.28 -27.18
C LEU A 17 26.09 0.97 -26.94
N ARG A 18 26.46 1.89 -27.83
CA ARG A 18 27.74 2.62 -27.78
C ARG A 18 27.59 4.07 -27.33
N ASP A 19 26.40 4.63 -27.54
CA ASP A 19 26.10 6.03 -27.20
C ASP A 19 24.59 6.27 -27.01
N ALA A 20 24.21 7.49 -26.61
CA ALA A 20 22.85 7.88 -26.39
C ALA A 20 21.96 7.84 -27.65
N SER A 21 22.54 8.03 -28.84
CA SER A 21 21.80 7.95 -30.11
C SER A 21 21.38 6.52 -30.42
N GLU A 22 22.28 5.56 -30.18
CA GLU A 22 21.98 4.13 -30.32
C GLU A 22 20.95 3.70 -29.25
N ALA A 23 21.05 4.21 -28.02
CA ALA A 23 20.04 3.96 -26.98
C ALA A 23 18.66 4.50 -27.39
N GLN A 24 18.58 5.69 -27.98
CA GLN A 24 17.33 6.24 -28.49
C GLN A 24 16.79 5.44 -29.68
N ALA A 25 17.63 4.99 -30.58
CA ALA A 25 17.25 4.12 -31.70
C ALA A 25 16.73 2.77 -31.19
N TRP A 26 17.37 2.20 -30.18
CA TRP A 26 16.93 0.97 -29.51
C TRP A 26 15.54 1.15 -28.89
N VAL A 27 15.30 2.25 -28.16
CA VAL A 27 13.98 2.58 -27.60
C VAL A 27 12.92 2.63 -28.69
N THR A 28 13.24 3.30 -29.81
CA THR A 28 12.32 3.41 -30.96
C THR A 28 11.99 2.04 -31.55
N ALA A 29 12.96 1.14 -31.65
CA ALA A 29 12.76 -0.23 -32.14
C ALA A 29 11.89 -1.08 -31.18
N GLN A 30 11.86 -0.74 -29.89
CA GLN A 30 11.08 -1.44 -28.86
C GLN A 30 9.65 -0.90 -28.68
N GLN A 31 9.22 0.14 -29.37
CA GLN A 31 7.89 0.80 -29.15
C GLN A 31 6.69 -0.14 -29.25
N GLN A 32 6.80 -1.21 -30.04
CA GLN A 32 5.74 -2.23 -30.19
C GLN A 32 5.90 -3.42 -29.21
N ALA A 33 6.92 -3.41 -28.36
CA ALA A 33 7.16 -4.51 -27.44
C ALA A 33 6.14 -4.48 -26.28
N GLN A 34 5.78 -5.69 -25.81
CA GLN A 34 5.00 -5.80 -24.58
C GLN A 34 5.80 -5.25 -23.38
N PRO A 35 5.17 -4.57 -22.40
CA PRO A 35 5.84 -3.95 -21.26
C PRO A 35 6.84 -4.86 -20.54
N MET A 36 6.46 -6.09 -20.22
CA MET A 36 7.33 -7.08 -19.57
C MET A 36 8.60 -7.38 -20.38
N ARG A 37 8.46 -7.55 -21.71
CA ARG A 37 9.58 -7.83 -22.59
C ARG A 37 10.53 -6.64 -22.70
N LEU A 38 9.95 -5.44 -22.84
CA LEU A 38 10.73 -4.20 -22.91
C LEU A 38 11.54 -3.99 -21.62
N LEU A 39 10.90 -4.11 -20.45
CA LEU A 39 11.59 -3.88 -19.18
C LEU A 39 12.69 -4.91 -18.93
N ARG A 40 12.51 -6.18 -19.28
CA ARG A 40 13.57 -7.19 -19.19
C ARG A 40 14.75 -6.88 -20.12
N ALA A 41 14.48 -6.43 -21.33
CA ALA A 41 15.52 -6.02 -22.27
C ALA A 41 16.24 -4.74 -21.77
N ALA A 42 15.47 -3.76 -21.25
CA ALA A 42 16.04 -2.54 -20.66
C ALA A 42 16.92 -2.86 -19.44
N LEU A 43 16.51 -3.81 -18.58
CA LEU A 43 17.33 -4.25 -17.45
C LEU A 43 18.70 -4.79 -17.91
N ALA A 44 18.71 -5.61 -18.95
CA ALA A 44 19.97 -6.14 -19.49
C ALA A 44 20.88 -5.02 -20.06
N GLU A 45 20.31 -4.04 -20.78
CA GLU A 45 21.07 -2.90 -21.28
C GLU A 45 21.59 -2.00 -20.15
N ILE A 46 20.78 -1.72 -19.11
CA ILE A 46 21.21 -0.95 -17.93
C ILE A 46 22.38 -1.63 -17.23
N GLU A 47 22.29 -2.93 -16.98
CA GLU A 47 23.36 -3.72 -16.35
C GLU A 47 24.63 -3.73 -17.23
N GLY A 48 24.48 -3.83 -18.54
CA GLY A 48 25.58 -3.75 -19.48
C GLY A 48 26.23 -2.37 -19.56
N ILE A 49 25.45 -1.29 -19.53
CA ILE A 49 25.94 0.10 -19.45
C ILE A 49 26.71 0.30 -18.13
N ASP A 50 26.19 -0.19 -17.01
CA ASP A 50 26.83 -0.07 -15.70
C ASP A 50 28.19 -0.80 -15.66
N ALA A 51 28.31 -1.96 -16.29
CA ALA A 51 29.54 -2.75 -16.37
C ALA A 51 30.54 -2.26 -17.44
N SER A 52 30.11 -1.34 -18.33
CA SER A 52 30.93 -0.91 -19.48
C SER A 52 32.12 -0.03 -19.09
N ALA A 53 33.10 0.05 -19.98
CA ALA A 53 34.24 0.97 -19.85
C ALA A 53 33.96 2.40 -20.35
N LEU A 54 32.70 2.75 -20.63
CA LEU A 54 32.27 4.09 -21.04
C LEU A 54 32.58 5.14 -19.96
N THR A 55 32.74 6.39 -20.36
CA THR A 55 32.90 7.49 -19.41
C THR A 55 31.62 7.66 -18.59
N PRO A 56 31.69 8.20 -17.35
CA PRO A 56 30.52 8.46 -16.54
C PRO A 56 29.44 9.30 -17.25
N ALA A 57 29.86 10.33 -18.00
CA ALA A 57 28.93 11.18 -18.76
C ALA A 57 28.20 10.39 -19.86
N GLN A 58 28.89 9.56 -20.61
CA GLN A 58 28.28 8.71 -21.64
C GLN A 58 27.28 7.74 -21.04
N ARG A 59 27.63 7.09 -19.90
CA ARG A 59 26.67 6.22 -19.20
C ARG A 59 25.40 6.95 -18.81
N VAL A 60 25.52 8.15 -18.21
CA VAL A 60 24.35 8.95 -17.80
C VAL A 60 23.47 9.33 -19.00
N ASP A 61 24.07 9.76 -20.11
CA ASP A 61 23.32 10.13 -21.32
C ASP A 61 22.57 8.93 -21.93
N MET A 62 23.19 7.74 -21.92
CA MET A 62 22.53 6.51 -22.39
C MET A 62 21.38 6.08 -21.46
N LEU A 63 21.59 6.13 -20.13
CA LEU A 63 20.55 5.82 -19.16
C LEU A 63 19.38 6.79 -19.27
N ASP A 64 19.64 8.10 -19.47
CA ASP A 64 18.59 9.09 -19.69
C ASP A 64 17.80 8.83 -20.99
N ALA A 65 18.44 8.33 -22.04
CA ALA A 65 17.78 7.94 -23.27
C ALA A 65 16.84 6.73 -23.13
N LEU A 66 17.13 5.81 -22.19
CA LEU A 66 16.27 4.65 -21.91
C LEU A 66 15.06 4.98 -21.01
N ARG A 67 15.16 6.00 -20.13
CA ARG A 67 14.15 6.31 -19.10
C ARG A 67 12.72 6.48 -19.60
N PRO A 68 12.43 7.25 -20.68
CA PRO A 68 11.05 7.47 -21.13
C PRO A 68 10.33 6.15 -21.46
N ALA A 69 11.03 5.21 -22.08
CA ALA A 69 10.48 3.90 -22.41
C ALA A 69 10.26 3.03 -21.17
N ILE A 70 11.16 3.11 -20.19
CA ILE A 70 11.04 2.40 -18.91
C ILE A 70 9.79 2.89 -18.16
N ILE A 71 9.61 4.20 -18.02
CA ILE A 71 8.46 4.82 -17.35
C ILE A 71 7.14 4.39 -18.00
N LEU A 72 7.06 4.46 -19.33
CA LEU A 72 5.86 4.07 -20.05
C LEU A 72 5.55 2.57 -19.92
N ALA A 73 6.56 1.73 -20.01
CA ALA A 73 6.39 0.28 -19.91
C ALA A 73 6.05 -0.16 -18.47
N GLU A 74 6.65 0.48 -17.47
CA GLU A 74 6.37 0.21 -16.07
C GLU A 74 4.92 0.56 -15.73
N ALA A 75 4.42 1.74 -16.12
CA ALA A 75 3.03 2.12 -15.94
C ALA A 75 2.04 1.10 -16.56
N GLY A 76 2.41 0.48 -17.69
CA GLY A 76 1.63 -0.62 -18.29
C GLY A 76 1.73 -1.93 -17.52
N LEU A 77 2.84 -2.17 -16.82
CA LEU A 77 3.08 -3.40 -16.04
C LEU A 77 2.47 -3.31 -14.64
N GLU A 78 2.41 -2.13 -14.04
CA GLU A 78 1.86 -1.86 -12.71
C GLU A 78 0.48 -2.49 -12.51
N LEU A 79 -0.40 -2.41 -13.51
CA LEU A 79 -1.75 -2.98 -13.47
C LEU A 79 -1.78 -4.51 -13.20
N ARG A 80 -0.67 -5.20 -13.40
CA ARG A 80 -0.59 -6.66 -13.20
C ARG A 80 -0.29 -7.05 -11.76
N TYR A 81 0.42 -6.22 -10.99
CA TYR A 81 0.82 -6.56 -9.61
C TYR A 81 0.30 -5.59 -8.55
N ALA A 82 -0.08 -4.36 -8.94
CA ALA A 82 -0.53 -3.36 -7.98
C ALA A 82 -1.88 -3.72 -7.35
N ASN A 83 -1.95 -3.56 -6.03
CA ASN A 83 -3.17 -3.74 -5.24
C ASN A 83 -3.84 -5.11 -5.49
N LYS A 84 -3.06 -6.18 -5.53
CA LYS A 84 -3.53 -7.56 -5.62
C LYS A 84 -3.66 -8.20 -4.23
N PRO A 85 -4.44 -9.29 -4.11
CA PRO A 85 -4.41 -10.08 -2.88
C PRO A 85 -3.06 -10.76 -2.72
N LEU A 86 -2.62 -10.98 -1.48
CA LEU A 86 -1.33 -11.60 -1.16
C LEU A 86 -1.50 -13.04 -0.67
N PRO A 87 -0.55 -13.93 -0.99
CA PRO A 87 0.65 -13.71 -1.80
C PRO A 87 0.32 -13.49 -3.27
N LEU A 88 1.19 -12.76 -3.97
CA LEU A 88 1.05 -12.57 -5.42
C LEU A 88 1.10 -13.92 -6.15
N LEU A 89 0.29 -14.08 -7.19
CA LEU A 89 0.39 -15.21 -8.11
C LEU A 89 1.70 -15.14 -8.92
N SER A 90 2.14 -16.26 -9.47
CA SER A 90 3.43 -16.34 -10.18
C SER A 90 3.60 -15.29 -11.28
N GLU A 91 2.56 -15.01 -12.06
CA GLU A 91 2.61 -13.98 -13.11
C GLU A 91 2.66 -12.56 -12.53
N GLU A 92 1.94 -12.32 -11.44
CA GLU A 92 1.92 -11.03 -10.71
C GLU A 92 3.28 -10.78 -10.05
N SER A 93 3.84 -11.81 -9.40
CA SER A 93 5.19 -11.77 -8.80
C SER A 93 6.27 -11.50 -9.86
N ASN A 94 6.21 -12.17 -11.00
CA ASN A 94 7.14 -11.91 -12.11
C ASN A 94 7.03 -10.48 -12.66
N ALA A 95 5.82 -9.90 -12.66
CA ALA A 95 5.61 -8.52 -13.07
C ALA A 95 6.22 -7.54 -12.06
N PHE A 96 5.94 -7.76 -10.78
CA PHE A 96 6.51 -7.00 -9.66
C PHE A 96 8.05 -7.06 -9.68
N ASP A 97 8.62 -8.27 -9.75
CA ASP A 97 10.07 -8.47 -9.77
C ASP A 97 10.76 -7.76 -10.94
N THR A 98 10.12 -7.76 -12.10
CA THR A 98 10.66 -7.06 -13.27
C THR A 98 10.61 -5.55 -13.07
N ALA A 99 9.53 -4.99 -12.55
CA ALA A 99 9.34 -3.56 -12.33
C ALA A 99 10.38 -2.99 -11.36
N TRP A 100 10.42 -3.52 -10.11
CA TRP A 100 11.31 -2.96 -9.10
C TRP A 100 12.80 -3.15 -9.45
N ARG A 101 13.18 -4.27 -10.07
CA ARG A 101 14.57 -4.53 -10.46
C ARG A 101 15.08 -3.55 -11.50
N VAL A 102 14.25 -3.17 -12.47
CA VAL A 102 14.64 -2.16 -13.48
C VAL A 102 14.91 -0.82 -12.82
N TRP A 103 14.01 -0.36 -11.94
CA TRP A 103 14.20 0.90 -11.21
C TRP A 103 15.44 0.86 -10.31
N HIS A 104 15.62 -0.23 -9.57
CA HIS A 104 16.78 -0.40 -8.70
C HIS A 104 18.10 -0.44 -9.49
N ALA A 105 18.16 -1.20 -10.59
CA ALA A 105 19.36 -1.25 -11.45
C ALA A 105 19.67 0.13 -12.04
N LEU A 106 18.65 0.86 -12.47
CA LEU A 106 18.79 2.22 -12.98
C LEU A 106 19.37 3.16 -11.91
N ALA A 107 18.89 3.07 -10.67
CA ALA A 107 19.42 3.84 -9.54
C ALA A 107 20.91 3.53 -9.29
N ILE A 108 21.27 2.25 -9.22
CA ILE A 108 22.65 1.80 -9.01
C ILE A 108 23.58 2.33 -10.12
N ALA A 109 23.16 2.22 -11.38
CA ALA A 109 23.96 2.68 -12.52
C ALA A 109 24.20 4.20 -12.48
N TYR A 110 23.18 5.00 -12.16
CA TYR A 110 23.33 6.45 -11.96
C TYR A 110 24.24 6.79 -10.79
N LEU A 111 24.10 6.12 -9.64
CA LEU A 111 24.93 6.35 -8.45
C LEU A 111 26.39 6.01 -8.73
N ARG A 112 26.65 4.90 -9.40
CA ARG A 112 28.01 4.50 -9.78
C ARG A 112 28.64 5.51 -10.74
N ALA A 113 27.91 5.98 -11.74
CA ALA A 113 28.40 7.03 -12.64
C ALA A 113 28.70 8.32 -11.88
N SER A 114 27.79 8.77 -10.99
CA SER A 114 27.94 10.00 -10.21
C SER A 114 29.14 9.99 -9.27
N SER A 115 29.58 8.81 -8.82
CA SER A 115 30.72 8.67 -7.89
C SER A 115 32.05 9.13 -8.49
N PHE A 116 32.16 9.13 -9.81
CA PHE A 116 33.37 9.54 -10.55
C PHE A 116 33.25 10.94 -11.17
N MET A 117 32.15 11.68 -10.87
CA MET A 117 31.91 13.01 -11.43
C MET A 117 32.22 14.13 -10.43
N PRO A 118 32.64 15.31 -10.90
CA PRO A 118 32.70 16.49 -10.05
C PRO A 118 31.30 16.91 -9.59
N PRO A 119 31.15 17.64 -8.46
CA PRO A 119 29.85 17.95 -7.88
C PRO A 119 28.85 18.57 -8.87
N ALA A 120 29.26 19.51 -9.71
CA ALA A 120 28.37 20.16 -10.67
C ALA A 120 27.76 19.19 -11.71
N GLU A 121 28.52 18.19 -12.12
CA GLU A 121 28.06 17.16 -13.08
C GLU A 121 27.30 16.03 -12.38
N ALA A 122 27.57 15.79 -11.11
CA ALA A 122 26.95 14.71 -10.32
C ALA A 122 25.49 15.01 -9.95
N LEU A 123 25.02 16.25 -9.99
CA LEU A 123 23.64 16.64 -9.61
C LEU A 123 22.61 15.83 -10.41
N ARG A 124 22.72 15.80 -11.72
CA ARG A 124 21.75 15.13 -12.60
C ARG A 124 21.66 13.63 -12.30
N PRO A 125 22.73 12.83 -12.33
CA PRO A 125 22.62 11.40 -12.05
C PRO A 125 22.22 11.09 -10.61
N MET A 126 22.66 11.85 -9.61
CA MET A 126 22.20 11.66 -8.22
C MET A 126 20.70 11.94 -8.06
N HIS A 127 20.19 12.98 -8.70
CA HIS A 127 18.76 13.28 -8.71
C HIS A 127 17.95 12.17 -9.43
N ARG A 128 18.43 11.68 -10.59
CA ARG A 128 17.81 10.55 -11.30
C ARG A 128 17.82 9.27 -10.45
N ALA A 129 18.90 9.04 -9.71
CA ALA A 129 18.98 7.91 -8.77
C ALA A 129 17.97 8.03 -7.62
N ALA A 130 17.80 9.22 -7.04
CA ALA A 130 16.81 9.46 -5.99
C ALA A 130 15.38 9.13 -6.47
N ILE A 131 15.04 9.58 -7.69
CA ILE A 131 13.75 9.26 -8.32
C ILE A 131 13.63 7.74 -8.55
N ALA A 132 14.64 7.08 -9.08
CA ALA A 132 14.60 5.65 -9.36
C ALA A 132 14.47 4.80 -8.07
N LEU A 133 15.12 5.19 -6.97
CA LEU A 133 14.93 4.57 -5.65
C LEU A 133 13.52 4.81 -5.10
N ARG A 134 12.96 6.00 -5.30
CA ARG A 134 11.57 6.31 -4.96
C ARG A 134 10.60 5.41 -5.73
N GLU A 135 10.78 5.24 -7.04
CA GLU A 135 9.95 4.36 -7.87
C GLU A 135 10.14 2.88 -7.47
N THR A 136 11.36 2.46 -7.06
CA THR A 136 11.58 1.13 -6.48
C THR A 136 10.71 0.92 -5.24
N LEU A 137 10.71 1.87 -4.28
CA LEU A 137 9.84 1.80 -3.10
C LEU A 137 8.36 1.83 -3.47
N HIS A 138 7.97 2.65 -4.45
CA HIS A 138 6.60 2.70 -4.95
C HIS A 138 6.13 1.32 -5.42
N CYS A 139 6.93 0.60 -6.21
CA CYS A 139 6.61 -0.77 -6.63
C CYS A 139 6.37 -1.70 -5.42
N HIS A 140 7.23 -1.63 -4.40
CA HIS A 140 7.07 -2.43 -3.19
C HIS A 140 5.76 -2.12 -2.45
N TYR A 141 5.43 -0.85 -2.28
CA TYR A 141 4.22 -0.42 -1.57
C TYR A 141 2.94 -0.87 -2.28
N ILE A 142 2.82 -0.63 -3.58
CA ILE A 142 1.62 -1.00 -4.33
C ILE A 142 1.51 -2.51 -4.59
N GLY A 143 2.65 -3.21 -4.61
CA GLY A 143 2.72 -4.67 -4.73
C GLY A 143 2.50 -5.41 -3.41
N GLY A 144 2.39 -4.68 -2.28
CA GLY A 144 2.25 -5.31 -0.97
C GLY A 144 3.49 -6.12 -0.57
N GLN A 145 4.68 -5.77 -1.07
CA GLN A 145 5.92 -6.48 -0.80
C GLN A 145 6.83 -5.63 0.10
N GLU A 146 7.39 -6.23 1.13
CA GLU A 146 8.35 -5.53 1.98
C GLU A 146 9.60 -5.16 1.18
N ALA A 147 10.05 -3.92 1.34
CA ALA A 147 11.29 -3.47 0.72
C ALA A 147 12.51 -4.05 1.47
N PRO A 148 13.55 -4.53 0.76
CA PRO A 148 14.75 -5.01 1.42
C PRO A 148 15.45 -3.89 2.21
N ALA A 149 16.02 -4.21 3.37
CA ALA A 149 16.65 -3.24 4.27
C ALA A 149 17.78 -2.42 3.61
N SER A 150 18.42 -2.95 2.56
CA SER A 150 19.42 -2.24 1.77
C SER A 150 18.87 -1.02 1.02
N LEU A 151 17.57 -0.97 0.73
CA LEU A 151 16.98 0.12 -0.04
C LEU A 151 16.87 1.42 0.77
N PRO A 152 16.27 1.45 2.00
CA PRO A 152 16.33 2.64 2.84
C PRO A 152 17.75 3.04 3.22
N GLN A 153 18.67 2.08 3.43
CA GLN A 153 20.08 2.36 3.65
C GLN A 153 20.69 3.14 2.47
N LEU A 154 20.47 2.69 1.23
CA LEU A 154 21.00 3.35 0.04
C LEU A 154 20.42 4.76 -0.16
N LEU A 155 19.13 4.96 0.16
CA LEU A 155 18.52 6.30 0.18
C LEU A 155 19.21 7.24 1.15
N TYR A 156 19.52 6.75 2.35
CA TYR A 156 20.24 7.53 3.35
C TYR A 156 21.68 7.83 2.94
N GLU A 157 22.40 6.85 2.41
CA GLU A 157 23.77 7.06 1.89
C GLU A 157 23.81 8.08 0.75
N LEU A 158 22.78 8.07 -0.14
CA LEU A 158 22.62 9.09 -1.18
C LEU A 158 22.38 10.48 -0.58
N LEU A 159 21.55 10.58 0.44
CA LEU A 159 21.30 11.84 1.15
C LEU A 159 22.58 12.41 1.73
N VAL A 160 23.35 11.61 2.48
CA VAL A 160 24.63 12.02 3.07
C VAL A 160 25.65 12.42 1.99
N ALA A 161 25.70 11.67 0.89
CA ALA A 161 26.59 11.98 -0.23
C ALA A 161 26.19 13.28 -0.96
N ALA A 162 24.89 13.58 -1.07
CA ALA A 162 24.38 14.82 -1.64
C ALA A 162 24.67 16.03 -0.75
N GLU A 163 24.42 15.90 0.56
CA GLU A 163 24.77 16.95 1.55
C GLU A 163 26.26 17.28 1.53
N ALA A 164 27.13 16.26 1.57
CA ALA A 164 28.58 16.45 1.54
C ALA A 164 29.07 17.17 0.28
N ARG A 165 28.28 17.19 -0.78
CA ARG A 165 28.57 17.89 -2.05
C ARG A 165 27.81 19.21 -2.20
N GLY A 166 26.93 19.55 -1.26
CA GLY A 166 26.07 20.74 -1.30
C GLY A 166 24.98 20.65 -2.38
N LEU A 167 24.56 19.44 -2.78
CA LEU A 167 23.60 19.18 -3.85
C LEU A 167 22.20 18.81 -3.34
N GLU A 168 22.07 18.52 -2.07
CA GLU A 168 20.84 17.97 -1.46
C GLU A 168 19.60 18.82 -1.76
N ARG A 169 19.71 20.16 -1.70
CA ARG A 169 18.60 21.10 -1.93
C ARG A 169 18.64 21.80 -3.28
N THR A 170 19.54 21.41 -4.17
CA THR A 170 19.63 22.04 -5.48
C THR A 170 18.47 21.56 -6.34
N PRO A 171 17.57 22.46 -6.78
CA PRO A 171 16.42 22.07 -7.59
C PRO A 171 16.86 21.68 -9.00
N LEU A 172 16.23 20.64 -9.54
CA LEU A 172 16.45 20.20 -10.91
C LEU A 172 15.11 19.82 -11.55
N ALA A 173 14.86 20.35 -12.76
CA ALA A 173 13.73 19.93 -13.57
C ALA A 173 13.96 18.51 -14.12
N ASP A 174 12.94 17.65 -13.99
CA ASP A 174 12.91 16.37 -14.66
C ASP A 174 11.90 16.40 -15.80
N PRO A 175 12.32 16.23 -17.07
CA PRO A 175 11.41 16.26 -18.21
C PRO A 175 10.31 15.19 -18.15
N GLU A 176 10.55 14.05 -17.48
CA GLU A 176 9.59 12.96 -17.34
C GLU A 176 8.59 13.19 -16.19
N TYR A 177 8.96 14.02 -15.20
CA TYR A 177 8.14 14.31 -14.02
C TYR A 177 7.68 15.78 -13.94
N LYS A 178 7.52 16.44 -15.08
CA LYS A 178 7.08 17.86 -15.17
C LYS A 178 5.83 18.18 -14.35
N HIS A 179 4.92 17.22 -14.22
CA HIS A 179 3.68 17.39 -13.46
C HIS A 179 3.89 17.55 -11.94
N LEU A 180 5.07 17.16 -11.43
CA LEU A 180 5.47 17.34 -10.02
C LEU A 180 6.25 18.63 -9.79
N GLY A 181 6.66 19.34 -10.85
CA GLY A 181 7.54 20.51 -10.80
C GLY A 181 9.01 20.13 -10.58
N ASP A 182 9.86 21.14 -10.40
CA ASP A 182 11.25 20.93 -10.05
C ASP A 182 11.34 20.25 -8.67
N SER A 183 12.34 19.39 -8.50
CA SER A 183 12.60 18.71 -7.24
C SER A 183 14.09 18.69 -6.89
N SER A 184 14.39 18.48 -5.63
CA SER A 184 15.73 18.28 -5.12
C SER A 184 15.94 16.81 -4.72
N ILE A 185 17.21 16.38 -4.63
CA ILE A 185 17.57 15.04 -4.16
C ILE A 185 16.96 14.79 -2.77
N GLY A 186 17.11 15.76 -1.85
CA GLY A 186 16.56 15.66 -0.50
C GLY A 186 15.04 15.52 -0.50
N ALA A 187 14.34 16.22 -1.40
CA ALA A 187 12.88 16.11 -1.48
C ALA A 187 12.40 14.74 -1.96
N ASP A 188 13.02 14.16 -3.00
CA ASP A 188 12.64 12.83 -3.47
C ASP A 188 12.94 11.75 -2.42
N ILE A 189 14.01 11.90 -1.66
CA ILE A 189 14.30 11.07 -0.49
C ILE A 189 13.28 11.32 0.64
N ALA A 190 12.91 12.59 0.91
CA ALA A 190 11.92 12.93 1.93
C ALA A 190 10.55 12.28 1.64
N TRP A 191 10.13 12.19 0.38
CA TRP A 191 8.92 11.44 0.01
C TRP A 191 8.96 10.00 0.53
N SER A 192 10.09 9.33 0.38
CA SER A 192 10.27 7.94 0.81
C SER A 192 10.06 7.79 2.32
N PHE A 193 10.62 8.70 3.13
CA PHE A 193 10.40 8.73 4.57
C PHE A 193 8.97 9.07 4.95
N LEU A 194 8.37 10.09 4.31
CA LEU A 194 6.99 10.49 4.57
C LEU A 194 6.01 9.34 4.28
N MET A 195 6.18 8.64 3.16
CA MET A 195 5.35 7.48 2.82
C MET A 195 5.55 6.34 3.80
N HIS A 196 6.81 6.03 4.15
CA HIS A 196 7.10 4.96 5.11
C HIS A 196 6.44 5.22 6.47
N PHE A 197 6.58 6.42 7.04
CA PHE A 197 5.96 6.77 8.32
C PHE A 197 4.43 6.69 8.32
N CYS A 198 3.80 6.88 7.16
CA CYS A 198 2.36 6.73 7.01
C CYS A 198 1.90 5.27 6.92
N ASP A 199 2.81 4.30 6.91
CA ASP A 199 2.51 2.88 6.71
C ASP A 199 1.64 2.65 5.45
N PRO A 200 2.22 2.74 4.25
CA PRO A 200 1.47 2.71 2.99
C PRO A 200 0.70 1.40 2.75
N TYR A 201 1.11 0.31 3.39
CA TYR A 201 0.46 -1.00 3.28
C TYR A 201 -0.94 -1.06 3.94
N ARG A 202 -1.29 -0.08 4.77
CA ARG A 202 -2.62 0.05 5.36
C ARG A 202 -3.63 0.77 4.47
N PHE A 203 -3.18 1.38 3.38
CA PHE A 203 -4.03 2.16 2.49
C PHE A 203 -4.72 1.28 1.45
N SER A 204 -5.99 1.56 1.19
CA SER A 204 -6.62 1.08 -0.04
C SER A 204 -6.00 1.76 -1.26
N ALA A 205 -6.18 1.19 -2.46
CA ALA A 205 -5.66 1.77 -3.71
C ALA A 205 -6.03 3.26 -3.88
N ALA A 206 -7.27 3.64 -3.57
CA ALA A 206 -7.73 5.03 -3.65
C ALA A 206 -7.04 5.93 -2.61
N GLN A 207 -6.87 5.46 -1.38
CA GLN A 207 -6.16 6.18 -0.32
C GLN A 207 -4.69 6.35 -0.67
N PHE A 208 -4.04 5.29 -1.15
CA PHE A 208 -2.64 5.34 -1.59
C PHE A 208 -2.45 6.35 -2.71
N ALA A 209 -3.32 6.36 -3.74
CA ALA A 209 -3.23 7.31 -4.85
C ALA A 209 -3.32 8.77 -4.37
N VAL A 210 -4.23 9.07 -3.44
CA VAL A 210 -4.37 10.42 -2.85
C VAL A 210 -3.17 10.77 -1.98
N ALA A 211 -2.71 9.87 -1.10
CA ALA A 211 -1.55 10.07 -0.23
C ALA A 211 -0.27 10.29 -1.04
N ASN A 212 -0.01 9.44 -2.04
CA ASN A 212 1.14 9.57 -2.94
C ASN A 212 1.13 10.92 -3.67
N ARG A 213 -0.01 11.32 -4.25
CA ARG A 213 -0.15 12.61 -4.94
C ARG A 213 0.09 13.80 -4.02
N ALA A 214 -0.44 13.74 -2.80
CA ALA A 214 -0.29 14.79 -1.80
C ALA A 214 1.18 14.90 -1.34
N LEU A 215 1.78 13.80 -0.89
CA LEU A 215 3.14 13.77 -0.37
C LEU A 215 4.19 14.05 -1.46
N SER A 216 3.98 13.59 -2.71
CA SER A 216 4.84 13.94 -3.83
C SER A 216 4.88 15.46 -4.09
N ARG A 217 3.75 16.16 -3.91
CA ARG A 217 3.68 17.62 -4.08
C ARG A 217 4.23 18.39 -2.89
N TRP A 218 4.22 17.81 -1.71
CA TRP A 218 4.64 18.47 -0.47
C TRP A 218 6.03 18.05 0.00
N ARG A 219 6.72 17.18 -0.73
CA ARG A 219 8.02 16.63 -0.36
C ARG A 219 9.10 17.69 -0.11
N GLU A 220 9.08 18.79 -0.88
CA GLU A 220 10.00 19.93 -0.69
C GLU A 220 9.79 20.70 0.64
N LEU A 221 8.67 20.45 1.31
CA LEU A 221 8.36 21.08 2.60
C LEU A 221 9.04 20.38 3.77
N ALA A 222 9.45 19.13 3.60
CA ALA A 222 10.19 18.40 4.62
C ALA A 222 11.68 18.71 4.52
N GLY A 223 12.39 18.66 5.64
CA GLY A 223 13.81 18.97 5.70
C GLY A 223 14.57 18.04 6.63
N PHE A 224 15.74 17.59 6.20
CA PHE A 224 16.61 16.77 7.03
C PHE A 224 17.48 17.65 7.94
N GLN A 225 17.81 17.15 9.14
CA GLN A 225 18.61 17.87 10.13
C GLN A 225 19.41 16.93 11.03
N ALA A 226 20.58 17.40 11.47
CA ALA A 226 21.46 16.62 12.34
C ALA A 226 21.01 16.64 13.81
N GLN A 227 20.29 17.68 14.25
CA GLN A 227 19.79 17.86 15.61
C GLN A 227 18.27 17.99 15.60
N PRO A 228 17.57 17.55 16.64
CA PRO A 228 16.14 17.74 16.75
C PRO A 228 15.82 19.24 16.94
N ASP A 229 14.63 19.64 16.51
CA ASP A 229 14.09 20.95 16.86
C ASP A 229 13.33 20.82 18.19
N ASP A 230 13.88 21.38 19.27
CA ASP A 230 13.32 21.31 20.62
C ASP A 230 12.21 22.36 20.88
N SER A 231 11.75 23.07 19.84
CA SER A 231 10.64 24.01 20.00
C SER A 231 9.33 23.28 20.33
N SER A 232 8.45 23.92 21.10
CA SER A 232 7.12 23.35 21.44
C SER A 232 6.21 23.08 20.22
N LYS A 233 6.61 23.54 19.04
CA LYS A 233 5.92 23.32 17.76
C LYS A 233 6.66 22.31 16.87
N ALA A 234 7.73 21.71 17.36
CA ALA A 234 8.52 20.76 16.61
C ALA A 234 7.69 19.53 16.24
N ARG A 235 7.92 19.04 15.03
CA ARG A 235 7.51 17.73 14.56
C ARG A 235 8.68 17.11 13.83
N THR A 236 9.68 16.73 14.61
CA THR A 236 10.94 16.18 14.15
C THR A 236 10.95 14.69 14.44
N ILE A 237 10.98 13.87 13.39
CA ILE A 237 10.93 12.42 13.50
C ILE A 237 12.33 11.84 13.34
N PRO A 238 12.81 10.95 14.24
CA PRO A 238 14.09 10.30 14.09
C PRO A 238 14.10 9.32 12.91
N LEU A 239 15.23 9.22 12.21
CA LEU A 239 15.39 8.34 11.04
C LEU A 239 15.78 6.91 11.43
N ALA A 240 16.47 6.75 12.57
CA ALA A 240 16.99 5.46 13.03
C ALA A 240 15.95 4.33 13.16
N PRO A 241 14.70 4.57 13.56
CA PRO A 241 13.71 3.50 13.64
C PRO A 241 13.42 2.78 12.32
N TRP A 242 13.60 3.45 11.19
CA TRP A 242 13.47 2.82 9.87
C TRP A 242 14.80 2.30 9.33
N LEU A 243 15.88 3.07 9.53
CA LEU A 243 17.16 2.77 8.92
C LEU A 243 17.98 1.73 9.68
N GLY A 244 17.73 1.58 10.98
CA GLY A 244 18.67 0.98 11.92
C GLY A 244 19.66 2.02 12.47
N SER A 245 19.99 1.91 13.74
CA SER A 245 20.90 2.86 14.42
C SER A 245 22.33 2.78 13.89
N GLU A 246 22.74 1.66 13.34
CA GLU A 246 24.04 1.40 12.74
C GLU A 246 24.24 2.09 11.38
N VAL A 247 23.14 2.40 10.67
CA VAL A 247 23.16 3.08 9.36
C VAL A 247 23.31 4.58 9.52
N VAL A 248 22.72 5.17 10.58
CA VAL A 248 22.70 6.62 10.79
C VAL A 248 24.10 7.09 11.24
N THR A 249 24.78 7.83 10.38
CA THR A 249 26.15 8.30 10.63
C THR A 249 26.22 9.45 11.64
N ALA A 250 27.35 9.58 12.32
CA ALA A 250 27.55 10.63 13.33
C ALA A 250 27.39 12.04 12.78
N ASP A 251 27.88 12.27 11.56
CA ASP A 251 27.93 13.58 10.88
C ASP A 251 26.75 13.80 9.91
N GLY A 252 25.92 12.77 9.67
CA GLY A 252 24.78 12.86 8.77
C GLY A 252 23.48 13.33 9.43
N PRO A 253 22.41 13.53 8.65
CA PRO A 253 21.11 13.87 9.18
C PRO A 253 20.54 12.73 10.01
N LYS A 254 19.96 13.05 11.16
CA LYS A 254 19.39 12.08 12.11
C LYS A 254 17.88 12.20 12.22
N PHE A 255 17.34 13.32 11.77
CA PHE A 255 15.94 13.67 11.91
C PHE A 255 15.39 14.26 10.62
N ILE A 256 14.08 14.18 10.46
CA ILE A 256 13.32 14.89 9.43
C ILE A 256 12.31 15.82 10.10
N ASP A 257 12.30 17.11 9.73
CA ASP A 257 11.26 18.07 10.12
C ASP A 257 10.07 17.95 9.17
N VAL A 258 8.96 17.48 9.70
CA VAL A 258 7.69 17.31 8.97
C VAL A 258 6.65 18.39 9.31
N ARG A 259 7.00 19.35 10.17
CA ARG A 259 6.11 20.43 10.61
C ARG A 259 5.49 21.22 9.44
N PRO A 260 6.22 21.59 8.38
CA PRO A 260 5.62 22.32 7.25
C PRO A 260 4.63 21.45 6.46
N VAL A 261 4.89 20.14 6.35
CA VAL A 261 3.98 19.18 5.73
C VAL A 261 2.68 19.08 6.54
N VAL A 262 2.77 18.90 7.86
CA VAL A 262 1.61 18.82 8.75
C VAL A 262 0.78 20.12 8.74
N ARG A 263 1.43 21.29 8.69
CA ARG A 263 0.71 22.56 8.49
C ARG A 263 -0.03 22.61 7.15
N LYS A 264 0.57 22.07 6.10
CA LYS A 264 -0.08 21.98 4.79
C LYS A 264 -1.29 21.05 4.82
N ILE A 265 -1.17 19.89 5.48
CA ILE A 265 -2.27 18.95 5.70
C ILE A 265 -3.43 19.65 6.43
N ARG A 266 -3.17 20.32 7.54
CA ARG A 266 -4.19 21.04 8.31
C ARG A 266 -4.98 22.03 7.45
N ARG A 267 -4.26 22.87 6.68
CA ARG A 267 -4.90 23.82 5.77
C ARG A 267 -5.77 23.14 4.71
N ARG A 268 -5.37 21.95 4.24
CA ARG A 268 -6.17 21.20 3.27
C ARG A 268 -7.44 20.62 3.90
N ILE A 269 -7.35 20.18 5.16
CA ILE A 269 -8.53 19.75 5.93
C ILE A 269 -9.51 20.92 6.10
N GLU A 270 -9.03 22.07 6.54
CA GLU A 270 -9.84 23.29 6.69
C GLU A 270 -10.53 23.71 5.38
N SER A 271 -9.83 23.66 4.25
CA SER A 271 -10.39 23.92 2.92
C SER A 271 -11.50 22.92 2.53
N LEU A 272 -11.28 21.61 2.79
CA LEU A 272 -12.29 20.57 2.52
C LEU A 272 -13.53 20.74 3.41
N GLU A 273 -13.34 21.10 4.68
CA GLU A 273 -14.43 21.40 5.62
C GLU A 273 -15.21 22.67 5.23
N ALA A 274 -14.52 23.63 4.59
CA ALA A 274 -15.15 24.82 4.02
C ALA A 274 -15.89 24.58 2.69
N GLY A 275 -15.85 23.34 2.16
CA GLY A 275 -16.60 22.94 0.97
C GLY A 275 -15.81 22.91 -0.35
N GLU A 276 -14.47 23.15 -0.31
CA GLU A 276 -13.65 22.92 -1.49
C GLU A 276 -13.59 21.43 -1.84
N THR A 277 -13.51 21.09 -3.14
CA THR A 277 -13.43 19.68 -3.57
C THR A 277 -11.99 19.16 -3.55
N PRO A 278 -11.79 17.84 -3.42
CA PRO A 278 -10.45 17.25 -3.52
C PRO A 278 -9.73 17.60 -4.84
N GLU A 279 -10.46 17.68 -5.96
CA GLU A 279 -9.89 18.04 -7.25
C GLU A 279 -9.39 19.51 -7.28
N GLN A 280 -10.17 20.46 -6.75
CA GLN A 280 -9.74 21.86 -6.61
C GLN A 280 -8.46 21.98 -5.77
N LEU A 281 -8.34 21.13 -4.75
CA LEU A 281 -7.16 21.05 -3.90
C LEU A 281 -6.02 20.21 -4.51
N ARG A 282 -6.20 19.68 -5.70
CA ARG A 282 -5.26 18.81 -6.42
C ARG A 282 -4.94 17.51 -5.66
N LEU A 283 -5.90 17.00 -4.90
CA LEU A 283 -5.82 15.71 -4.21
C LEU A 283 -6.32 14.54 -5.09
N GLY A 284 -7.02 14.84 -6.18
CA GLY A 284 -7.60 13.86 -7.12
C GLY A 284 -9.09 13.64 -6.87
N LYS A 285 -9.65 12.65 -7.58
CA LYS A 285 -11.09 12.35 -7.58
C LYS A 285 -11.42 10.96 -6.97
N GLU A 286 -10.40 10.25 -6.53
CA GLU A 286 -10.51 8.87 -6.04
C GLU A 286 -11.27 8.76 -4.71
N LEU A 287 -11.24 9.85 -3.91
CA LEU A 287 -11.94 9.94 -2.63
C LEU A 287 -12.84 11.19 -2.60
N ASN A 288 -13.97 11.10 -1.92
CA ASN A 288 -14.78 12.27 -1.60
C ASN A 288 -14.14 13.12 -0.49
N ALA A 289 -14.69 14.32 -0.21
CA ALA A 289 -14.13 15.25 0.77
C ALA A 289 -14.00 14.63 2.18
N ALA A 290 -15.03 13.92 2.67
CA ALA A 290 -15.01 13.30 3.98
C ALA A 290 -13.93 12.22 4.10
N ALA A 291 -13.78 11.36 3.09
CA ALA A 291 -12.73 10.33 3.06
C ALA A 291 -11.33 10.95 2.93
N CYS A 292 -11.16 12.06 2.18
CA CYS A 292 -9.91 12.81 2.13
C CYS A 292 -9.55 13.42 3.48
N ILE A 293 -10.51 13.99 4.21
CA ILE A 293 -10.30 14.55 5.56
C ILE A 293 -9.79 13.44 6.50
N THR A 294 -10.47 12.29 6.51
CA THR A 294 -10.07 11.14 7.32
C THR A 294 -8.65 10.67 6.98
N LEU A 295 -8.33 10.51 5.69
CA LEU A 295 -6.99 10.13 5.25
C LEU A 295 -5.93 11.15 5.67
N LEU A 296 -6.20 12.45 5.46
CA LEU A 296 -5.26 13.51 5.81
C LEU A 296 -5.02 13.59 7.34
N ARG A 297 -6.03 13.33 8.15
CA ARG A 297 -5.88 13.20 9.61
C ARG A 297 -5.00 12.00 9.94
N THR A 298 -5.25 10.82 9.37
CA THR A 298 -4.42 9.63 9.55
C THR A 298 -2.96 9.90 9.20
N ILE A 299 -2.69 10.57 8.07
CA ILE A 299 -1.32 10.97 7.68
C ILE A 299 -0.72 11.95 8.69
N SER A 300 -1.49 12.96 9.14
CA SER A 300 -1.02 13.93 10.14
C SER A 300 -0.64 13.28 11.47
N ASP A 301 -1.40 12.27 11.90
CA ASP A 301 -1.18 11.53 13.14
C ASP A 301 0.04 10.61 13.02
N ALA A 302 0.20 9.95 11.87
CA ALA A 302 1.39 9.14 11.58
C ALA A 302 2.69 9.98 11.52
N LEU A 303 2.60 11.25 11.09
CA LEU A 303 3.72 12.20 11.07
C LEU A 303 3.91 12.89 12.43
N HIS A 304 3.85 12.13 13.52
CA HIS A 304 4.10 12.59 14.87
C HIS A 304 5.31 11.87 15.46
N PRO A 305 6.21 12.56 16.21
CA PRO A 305 7.40 11.93 16.79
C PRO A 305 7.11 10.73 17.70
N GLU A 306 5.96 10.73 18.35
CA GLU A 306 5.50 9.66 19.25
C GLU A 306 4.61 8.61 18.54
N ALA A 307 4.34 8.78 17.23
CA ALA A 307 3.56 7.80 16.50
C ALA A 307 4.31 6.46 16.45
N LYS A 308 3.60 5.41 16.83
CA LYS A 308 4.13 4.06 16.66
C LYS A 308 3.97 3.67 15.19
N PHE A 309 5.05 3.22 14.58
CA PHE A 309 4.99 2.54 13.30
C PHE A 309 4.09 1.30 13.47
N CYS A 310 3.14 1.13 12.54
CA CYS A 310 2.10 0.10 12.59
C CYS A 310 0.93 0.35 13.54
N GLY A 311 0.79 1.55 14.11
CA GLY A 311 -0.43 2.02 14.78
C GLY A 311 -0.91 1.13 15.93
N ASP A 312 -2.22 1.15 16.17
CA ASP A 312 -2.92 0.44 17.23
C ASP A 312 -3.10 -1.07 16.94
N GLY A 313 -2.03 -1.74 16.50
CA GLY A 313 -2.02 -3.21 16.45
C GLY A 313 -2.48 -3.76 17.80
N ILE A 314 -3.28 -4.79 17.78
CA ILE A 314 -3.73 -5.43 19.02
C ILE A 314 -2.47 -5.90 19.74
N SER A 315 -2.27 -5.45 21.00
CA SER A 315 -1.43 -6.20 21.92
C SER A 315 -2.12 -7.54 22.12
N LEU A 316 -1.61 -8.57 21.48
CA LEU A 316 -2.08 -9.92 21.65
C LEU A 316 -1.23 -10.53 22.77
N ASP A 317 -1.86 -10.82 23.92
CA ASP A 317 -1.24 -11.60 24.99
C ASP A 317 -1.05 -13.07 24.59
N ALA A 318 -1.47 -13.44 23.38
CA ALA A 318 -1.43 -14.77 22.81
C ALA A 318 -0.31 -14.89 21.76
N THR A 319 0.32 -16.06 21.68
CA THR A 319 1.33 -16.39 20.65
C THR A 319 0.73 -16.70 19.28
N ALA A 320 -0.58 -16.87 19.20
CA ALA A 320 -1.32 -17.13 17.97
C ALA A 320 -2.76 -16.61 18.05
N VAL A 321 -3.34 -16.30 16.91
CA VAL A 321 -4.72 -15.84 16.75
C VAL A 321 -5.43 -16.66 15.67
N GLU A 322 -6.69 -16.97 15.91
CA GLU A 322 -7.53 -17.67 14.94
C GLU A 322 -8.40 -16.67 14.18
N LEU A 323 -8.17 -16.54 12.88
CA LEU A 323 -8.86 -15.60 12.00
C LEU A 323 -9.88 -16.32 11.12
N VAL A 324 -11.07 -15.74 11.00
CA VAL A 324 -12.13 -16.20 10.11
C VAL A 324 -12.31 -15.17 8.99
N PHE A 325 -12.15 -15.63 7.76
CA PHE A 325 -12.31 -14.83 6.55
C PHE A 325 -13.65 -15.14 5.86
N GLY A 326 -14.16 -14.16 5.11
CA GLY A 326 -15.43 -14.30 4.37
C GLY A 326 -16.67 -14.00 5.23
N HIS A 327 -17.56 -13.16 4.71
CA HIS A 327 -18.71 -12.66 5.45
C HIS A 327 -19.66 -13.77 5.93
N GLU A 328 -19.83 -14.83 5.16
CA GLU A 328 -20.68 -15.96 5.49
C GLU A 328 -20.10 -16.77 6.67
N HIS A 329 -18.79 -16.99 6.65
CA HIS A 329 -18.09 -17.69 7.73
C HIS A 329 -18.02 -16.83 9.00
N MET A 330 -17.79 -15.51 8.85
CA MET A 330 -17.86 -14.58 9.99
C MET A 330 -19.25 -14.54 10.60
N PHE A 331 -20.31 -14.53 9.77
CA PHE A 331 -21.69 -14.62 10.24
C PHE A 331 -21.89 -15.89 11.06
N ALA A 332 -21.51 -17.05 10.51
CA ALA A 332 -21.64 -18.31 11.21
C ALA A 332 -20.84 -18.37 12.52
N ALA A 333 -19.65 -17.76 12.55
CA ALA A 333 -18.81 -17.69 13.74
C ALA A 333 -19.43 -16.81 14.87
N ILE A 334 -20.17 -15.78 14.51
CA ILE A 334 -20.81 -14.86 15.46
C ILE A 334 -22.20 -15.35 15.85
N ALA A 335 -23.02 -15.79 14.89
CA ALA A 335 -24.39 -16.21 15.11
C ALA A 335 -24.52 -17.65 15.67
N GLY A 336 -23.47 -18.48 15.52
CA GLY A 336 -23.51 -19.91 15.86
C GLY A 336 -24.31 -20.76 14.88
N GLU A 337 -24.82 -20.19 13.77
CA GLU A 337 -25.59 -20.86 12.74
C GLU A 337 -25.15 -20.42 11.33
N ALA A 338 -25.26 -21.31 10.35
CA ALA A 338 -24.91 -20.98 8.98
C ALA A 338 -25.89 -19.96 8.36
N LEU A 339 -25.36 -19.06 7.53
CA LEU A 339 -26.19 -18.20 6.69
C LEU A 339 -26.90 -19.06 5.63
N GLU A 340 -28.24 -19.06 5.63
CA GLU A 340 -29.03 -19.75 4.60
C GLU A 340 -28.87 -19.03 3.26
N ILE A 341 -28.05 -19.59 2.38
CA ILE A 341 -27.96 -19.13 1.00
C ILE A 341 -29.02 -19.87 0.19
N VAL A 342 -29.98 -19.14 -0.34
CA VAL A 342 -30.91 -19.70 -1.32
C VAL A 342 -30.15 -19.95 -2.61
N GLN A 343 -29.77 -21.20 -2.84
CA GLN A 343 -29.10 -21.59 -4.09
C GLN A 343 -30.08 -21.39 -5.27
N GLN A 344 -29.68 -20.53 -6.21
CA GLN A 344 -30.27 -20.58 -7.55
C GLN A 344 -29.81 -21.88 -8.23
N VAL A 345 -30.69 -22.87 -8.25
CA VAL A 345 -30.53 -24.04 -9.14
C VAL A 345 -30.75 -23.55 -10.57
N THR A 346 -29.74 -23.10 -11.24
CA THR A 346 -29.77 -22.88 -12.67
C THR A 346 -28.87 -23.93 -13.33
N SER A 347 -29.49 -24.78 -14.13
CA SER A 347 -28.88 -25.84 -14.95
C SER A 347 -27.89 -25.33 -16.03
N LYS A 348 -27.40 -24.12 -15.92
CA LYS A 348 -26.29 -23.52 -16.69
C LYS A 348 -25.00 -23.39 -15.87
N SER A 349 -24.97 -23.94 -14.66
CA SER A 349 -23.95 -23.68 -13.63
C SER A 349 -22.57 -24.27 -13.95
N ASP A 350 -22.46 -25.37 -14.71
CA ASP A 350 -21.18 -26.09 -14.84
C ASP A 350 -20.12 -25.34 -15.68
N ARG A 351 -20.54 -24.51 -16.63
CA ARG A 351 -19.58 -23.66 -17.40
C ARG A 351 -19.09 -22.44 -16.64
N ILE A 352 -19.95 -21.87 -15.80
CA ILE A 352 -19.63 -20.69 -15.01
C ILE A 352 -18.73 -21.02 -13.81
N SER A 353 -18.87 -22.26 -13.26
CA SER A 353 -17.97 -22.75 -12.20
C SER A 353 -16.52 -22.87 -12.68
N HIS A 354 -16.27 -23.41 -13.87
CA HIS A 354 -14.91 -23.52 -14.41
C HIS A 354 -14.27 -22.16 -14.70
N GLU A 355 -15.04 -21.18 -15.17
CA GLU A 355 -14.55 -19.81 -15.37
C GLU A 355 -14.31 -19.08 -14.03
N ARG A 356 -15.13 -19.34 -13.00
CA ARG A 356 -14.92 -18.77 -11.65
C ARG A 356 -13.74 -19.41 -10.92
N ILE A 357 -13.52 -20.70 -11.05
CA ILE A 357 -12.33 -21.40 -10.52
C ILE A 357 -11.06 -20.82 -11.18
N ALA A 358 -11.11 -20.57 -12.50
CA ALA A 358 -10.00 -19.97 -13.23
C ALA A 358 -9.75 -18.48 -12.86
N LEU A 359 -10.80 -17.75 -12.46
CA LEU A 359 -10.72 -16.32 -12.12
C LEU A 359 -10.48 -16.07 -10.62
N PHE A 360 -10.96 -16.92 -9.73
CA PHE A 360 -10.96 -16.68 -8.28
C PHE A 360 -10.27 -17.79 -7.45
N GLY A 361 -9.79 -18.86 -8.09
CA GLY A 361 -8.93 -19.87 -7.45
C GLY A 361 -9.62 -20.84 -6.49
N PHE A 362 -10.96 -20.80 -6.31
CA PHE A 362 -11.67 -21.74 -5.44
C PHE A 362 -13.14 -21.93 -5.84
N ASP A 363 -13.63 -23.13 -5.61
CA ASP A 363 -15.04 -23.50 -5.75
C ASP A 363 -15.62 -23.84 -4.37
N ASN A 364 -16.58 -23.05 -3.91
CA ASN A 364 -17.30 -23.30 -2.66
C ASN A 364 -18.45 -24.31 -2.79
N MET A 365 -18.50 -25.10 -3.88
CA MET A 365 -19.63 -25.97 -4.20
C MET A 365 -19.41 -27.47 -3.88
N ALA A 366 -18.33 -27.85 -3.23
CA ALA A 366 -18.15 -29.24 -2.82
C ALA A 366 -18.76 -29.51 -1.44
N HIS A 367 -19.80 -30.33 -1.43
CA HIS A 367 -20.45 -31.04 -0.31
C HIS A 367 -21.65 -30.38 0.36
N ARG A 368 -22.80 -30.60 -0.22
CA ARG A 368 -24.02 -30.84 0.55
C ARG A 368 -24.47 -32.30 0.33
N ALA A 369 -24.06 -33.16 1.25
CA ALA A 369 -24.77 -34.40 1.53
C ALA A 369 -24.84 -34.53 3.05
N ASP A 370 -26.06 -34.53 3.54
CA ASP A 370 -26.51 -35.04 4.85
C ASP A 370 -25.63 -34.77 6.07
N ASN A 371 -26.09 -33.82 6.95
CA ASN A 371 -26.12 -34.20 8.37
C ASN A 371 -26.74 -33.06 9.23
N ALA A 372 -27.92 -33.37 9.75
CA ALA A 372 -28.61 -32.59 10.76
C ALA A 372 -28.02 -32.82 12.18
N ALA A 373 -26.72 -32.93 12.32
CA ALA A 373 -26.09 -33.24 13.62
C ALA A 373 -24.71 -32.57 13.89
N ASN A 374 -24.13 -31.80 12.96
CA ASN A 374 -22.85 -31.14 13.23
C ASN A 374 -23.00 -29.63 13.11
N ALA A 375 -22.54 -28.91 14.14
CA ALA A 375 -22.31 -27.47 14.06
C ALA A 375 -21.51 -27.15 12.78
N PRO A 376 -21.82 -26.08 12.04
CA PRO A 376 -21.12 -25.76 10.80
C PRO A 376 -19.62 -25.67 11.08
N GLN A 377 -18.85 -26.47 10.35
CA GLN A 377 -17.39 -26.41 10.42
C GLN A 377 -16.96 -25.11 9.73
N ILE A 378 -16.64 -24.08 10.54
CA ILE A 378 -16.31 -22.76 10.03
C ILE A 378 -14.83 -22.75 9.73
N PRO A 379 -14.42 -22.52 8.45
CA PRO A 379 -13.01 -22.41 8.11
C PRO A 379 -12.36 -21.25 8.85
N SER A 380 -11.25 -21.50 9.50
CA SER A 380 -10.41 -20.50 10.16
C SER A 380 -8.95 -20.73 9.81
N GLU A 381 -8.15 -19.68 9.89
CA GLU A 381 -6.71 -19.74 9.71
C GLU A 381 -6.02 -19.33 11.02
N THR A 382 -5.00 -20.11 11.43
CA THR A 382 -4.17 -19.75 12.58
C THR A 382 -2.99 -18.90 12.09
N TRP A 383 -2.87 -17.71 12.65
CA TRP A 383 -1.76 -16.79 12.44
C TRP A 383 -0.96 -16.67 13.73
N GLY A 384 0.38 -16.73 13.66
CA GLY A 384 1.25 -16.39 14.79
C GLY A 384 1.07 -14.93 15.18
N ALA A 385 1.40 -14.58 16.42
CA ALA A 385 1.32 -13.22 16.92
C ALA A 385 2.66 -12.83 17.58
N GLU A 386 3.26 -11.75 17.11
CA GLU A 386 4.56 -11.24 17.58
C GLU A 386 4.62 -9.72 17.40
N ASP A 387 4.96 -9.00 18.48
CA ASP A 387 5.19 -7.55 18.49
C ASP A 387 4.10 -6.70 17.82
N GLY A 388 2.82 -7.08 18.00
CA GLY A 388 1.68 -6.38 17.40
C GLY A 388 1.38 -6.77 15.96
N TRP A 389 2.16 -7.67 15.38
CA TRP A 389 1.93 -8.28 14.08
C TRP A 389 1.23 -9.63 14.22
N VAL A 390 0.41 -9.95 13.22
CA VAL A 390 -0.01 -11.31 12.95
C VAL A 390 0.67 -11.80 11.68
N LEU A 391 1.14 -13.03 11.69
CA LEU A 391 1.98 -13.56 10.62
C LEU A 391 1.69 -15.03 10.32
N ARG A 392 1.75 -15.39 9.05
CA ARG A 392 1.74 -16.79 8.60
C ARG A 392 2.62 -16.97 7.37
N ALA A 393 3.06 -18.20 7.11
CA ALA A 393 3.76 -18.49 5.85
C ALA A 393 2.86 -18.16 4.65
N ALA A 394 3.39 -17.50 3.64
CA ALA A 394 2.61 -17.02 2.49
C ALA A 394 1.89 -18.17 1.76
N ASN A 395 2.50 -19.35 1.69
CA ASN A 395 1.95 -20.54 1.04
C ASN A 395 1.03 -21.39 1.94
N ALA A 396 0.78 -20.99 3.19
CA ALA A 396 0.02 -21.80 4.16
C ALA A 396 -1.51 -21.57 4.12
N GLY A 397 -2.02 -20.73 3.23
CA GLY A 397 -3.46 -20.42 3.18
C GLY A 397 -3.89 -19.75 1.88
N ALA A 398 -5.13 -19.27 1.85
CA ALA A 398 -5.67 -18.54 0.71
C ALA A 398 -5.03 -17.15 0.54
N GLN A 399 -5.21 -16.56 -0.63
CA GLN A 399 -4.87 -15.15 -0.84
C GLN A 399 -5.74 -14.23 0.03
N VAL A 400 -5.12 -13.20 0.59
CA VAL A 400 -5.77 -12.25 1.50
C VAL A 400 -5.68 -10.84 0.93
N TRP A 401 -6.77 -10.09 1.07
CA TRP A 401 -6.83 -8.66 0.74
C TRP A 401 -6.58 -7.81 1.99
N GLY A 402 -5.96 -6.66 1.83
CA GLY A 402 -5.86 -5.61 2.84
C GLY A 402 -6.28 -4.24 2.27
N PRO A 403 -6.90 -3.37 3.08
CA PRO A 403 -7.50 -3.59 4.40
C PRO A 403 -8.81 -4.39 4.31
N ALA A 404 -9.02 -5.35 5.20
CA ALA A 404 -10.18 -6.25 5.15
C ALA A 404 -10.83 -6.49 6.53
N LEU A 405 -12.15 -6.68 6.53
CA LEU A 405 -12.89 -7.14 7.71
C LEU A 405 -12.62 -8.63 7.92
N VAL A 406 -12.28 -9.00 9.15
CA VAL A 406 -12.07 -10.38 9.61
C VAL A 406 -12.75 -10.57 10.97
N ALA A 407 -13.02 -11.82 11.32
CA ALA A 407 -13.39 -12.13 12.69
C ALA A 407 -12.25 -12.84 13.42
N ILE A 408 -12.09 -12.53 14.70
CA ILE A 408 -11.11 -13.14 15.61
C ILE A 408 -11.89 -14.04 16.55
N ARG A 409 -11.49 -15.31 16.66
CA ARG A 409 -11.97 -16.20 17.70
C ARG A 409 -11.16 -16.01 18.96
N GLU A 410 -11.83 -15.67 20.04
CA GLU A 410 -11.28 -15.50 21.38
C GLU A 410 -12.01 -16.43 22.35
N GLU A 411 -11.44 -16.64 23.54
CA GLU A 411 -12.07 -17.49 24.57
C GLU A 411 -13.46 -16.97 24.99
N GLU A 412 -13.63 -15.64 25.01
CA GLU A 412 -14.87 -14.98 25.38
C GLU A 412 -15.89 -14.86 24.22
N GLY A 413 -15.57 -15.36 23.04
CA GLY A 413 -16.42 -15.32 21.84
C GLY A 413 -15.74 -14.71 20.62
N THR A 414 -16.52 -14.48 19.57
CA THR A 414 -16.01 -13.95 18.31
C THR A 414 -16.09 -12.42 18.28
N ARG A 415 -14.98 -11.77 17.93
CA ARG A 415 -14.86 -10.31 17.74
C ARG A 415 -14.61 -9.96 16.29
N LEU A 416 -14.98 -8.77 15.86
CA LEU A 416 -14.60 -8.24 14.56
C LEU A 416 -13.34 -7.38 14.65
N ALA A 417 -12.51 -7.47 13.63
CA ALA A 417 -11.34 -6.63 13.46
C ALA A 417 -11.16 -6.24 11.98
N VAL A 418 -10.38 -5.21 11.77
CA VAL A 418 -9.86 -4.85 10.44
C VAL A 418 -8.41 -5.30 10.36
N LEU A 419 -8.13 -6.15 9.38
CA LEU A 419 -6.78 -6.55 9.01
C LEU A 419 -6.17 -5.41 8.21
N LEU A 420 -5.09 -4.82 8.71
CA LEU A 420 -4.40 -3.66 8.17
C LEU A 420 -2.95 -4.00 7.86
N SER A 421 -2.25 -3.09 7.17
CA SER A 421 -0.81 -3.16 6.92
C SER A 421 -0.34 -4.49 6.32
N LEU A 422 -1.22 -5.12 5.52
CA LEU A 422 -0.93 -6.42 4.93
C LEU A 422 0.22 -6.32 3.92
N ARG A 423 1.27 -7.10 4.16
CA ARG A 423 2.42 -7.22 3.27
C ARG A 423 3.05 -8.60 3.31
N GLN A 424 3.81 -8.93 2.29
CA GLN A 424 4.66 -10.12 2.28
C GLN A 424 6.10 -9.72 2.59
N SER A 425 6.69 -10.36 3.60
CA SER A 425 8.09 -10.13 3.97
C SER A 425 9.06 -10.76 2.96
N VAL A 426 10.31 -10.33 3.03
CA VAL A 426 11.40 -10.88 2.19
C VAL A 426 11.60 -12.37 2.44
N GLU A 427 11.35 -12.84 3.67
CA GLU A 427 11.45 -14.26 4.07
C GLU A 427 10.24 -15.10 3.65
N GLY A 428 9.22 -14.50 3.03
CA GLY A 428 8.03 -15.20 2.55
C GLY A 428 6.92 -15.37 3.58
N TRP A 429 6.86 -14.49 4.59
CA TRP A 429 5.74 -14.40 5.52
C TRP A 429 4.72 -13.38 5.05
N LEU A 430 3.43 -13.69 5.18
CA LEU A 430 2.41 -12.67 5.21
C LEU A 430 2.36 -12.07 6.60
N MET A 431 2.49 -10.75 6.67
CA MET A 431 2.44 -9.97 7.91
C MET A 431 1.30 -8.97 7.83
N ALA A 432 0.56 -8.81 8.91
CA ALA A 432 -0.50 -7.81 9.00
C ALA A 432 -0.64 -7.30 10.44
N THR A 433 -1.29 -6.16 10.61
CA THR A 433 -1.76 -5.69 11.92
C THR A 433 -3.27 -5.87 12.01
N LEU A 434 -3.78 -6.05 13.22
CA LEU A 434 -5.22 -6.15 13.47
C LEU A 434 -5.67 -4.96 14.31
N ARG A 435 -6.75 -4.30 13.89
CA ARG A 435 -7.43 -3.29 14.69
C ARG A 435 -8.82 -3.82 15.07
N ARG A 436 -9.04 -4.08 16.36
CA ARG A 436 -10.35 -4.51 16.88
C ARG A 436 -11.42 -3.46 16.59
N LEU A 437 -12.61 -3.91 16.24
CA LEU A 437 -13.81 -3.09 16.21
C LEU A 437 -14.50 -3.10 17.57
N PRO A 438 -15.29 -2.05 17.91
CA PRO A 438 -15.82 -1.90 19.25
C PRO A 438 -16.81 -3.00 19.63
N GLY A 439 -16.64 -3.53 20.83
CA GLY A 439 -17.56 -4.43 21.52
C GLY A 439 -17.86 -5.77 20.82
N PRO A 440 -18.73 -6.58 21.42
CA PRO A 440 -19.19 -7.82 20.79
C PRO A 440 -20.11 -7.51 19.61
N PRO A 441 -19.86 -8.07 18.41
CA PRO A 441 -20.74 -7.90 17.28
C PRO A 441 -22.03 -8.70 17.46
N THR A 442 -23.13 -8.19 16.90
CA THR A 442 -24.36 -8.95 16.68
C THR A 442 -24.64 -9.04 15.18
N THR A 443 -25.37 -10.05 14.75
CA THR A 443 -25.64 -10.28 13.34
C THR A 443 -27.06 -9.84 12.96
N GLY A 444 -27.23 -9.57 11.68
CA GLY A 444 -28.50 -9.39 11.01
C GLY A 444 -28.39 -9.83 9.57
N VAL A 445 -29.50 -9.97 8.93
CA VAL A 445 -29.61 -10.40 7.54
C VAL A 445 -30.40 -9.37 6.75
N GLN A 446 -29.83 -8.85 5.68
CA GLN A 446 -30.55 -8.00 4.73
C GLN A 446 -30.97 -8.82 3.52
N ARG A 447 -32.27 -8.73 3.15
CA ARG A 447 -32.78 -9.21 1.88
C ARG A 447 -33.08 -8.04 0.95
N ILE A 448 -32.77 -8.21 -0.34
CA ILE A 448 -33.08 -7.16 -1.32
C ILE A 448 -34.58 -7.22 -1.62
N ALA A 449 -35.30 -6.15 -1.32
CA ALA A 449 -36.71 -6.01 -1.69
C ALA A 449 -36.89 -6.08 -3.22
N ASN A 450 -38.06 -6.57 -3.69
CA ASN A 450 -38.47 -6.71 -5.11
C ASN A 450 -37.91 -7.94 -5.87
N VAL A 451 -37.33 -8.92 -5.19
CA VAL A 451 -37.01 -10.23 -5.76
C VAL A 451 -37.85 -11.30 -5.06
N PRO A 452 -38.43 -12.30 -5.75
CA PRO A 452 -39.19 -13.36 -5.10
C PRO A 452 -38.40 -14.04 -3.98
N ALA A 453 -39.03 -14.30 -2.83
CA ALA A 453 -38.38 -14.75 -1.59
C ALA A 453 -37.44 -15.96 -1.75
N LYS A 454 -37.76 -16.86 -2.70
CA LYS A 454 -36.91 -18.03 -3.01
C LYS A 454 -35.58 -17.71 -3.71
N ASN A 455 -35.43 -16.52 -4.28
CA ASN A 455 -34.27 -16.11 -5.08
C ASN A 455 -33.61 -14.82 -4.57
N GLN A 456 -34.02 -14.33 -3.39
CA GLN A 456 -33.46 -13.10 -2.84
C GLN A 456 -32.03 -13.35 -2.34
N PRO A 457 -31.03 -12.60 -2.84
CA PRO A 457 -29.69 -12.65 -2.27
C PRO A 457 -29.74 -12.19 -0.80
N VAL A 458 -29.12 -12.98 0.05
CA VAL A 458 -29.03 -12.75 1.49
C VAL A 458 -27.68 -12.12 1.77
N THR A 459 -27.68 -10.96 2.40
CA THR A 459 -26.46 -10.22 2.76
C THR A 459 -26.28 -10.22 4.28
N PRO A 460 -25.18 -10.77 4.81
CA PRO A 460 -24.89 -10.68 6.23
C PRO A 460 -24.55 -9.24 6.63
N VAL A 461 -25.03 -8.83 7.79
CA VAL A 461 -24.82 -7.52 8.39
C VAL A 461 -24.27 -7.73 9.79
N PHE A 462 -23.23 -6.98 10.15
CA PHE A 462 -22.61 -7.05 11.46
C PHE A 462 -22.83 -5.71 12.18
N LEU A 463 -23.58 -5.75 13.27
CA LEU A 463 -23.86 -4.57 14.08
C LEU A 463 -22.86 -4.49 15.24
N LEU A 464 -22.37 -3.29 15.48
CA LEU A 464 -21.40 -2.97 16.51
C LEU A 464 -21.99 -1.95 17.48
N PRO A 465 -21.78 -2.12 18.80
CA PRO A 465 -22.24 -1.16 19.79
C PRO A 465 -21.50 0.18 19.65
N GLU A 466 -22.02 1.18 20.34
CA GLU A 466 -21.32 2.45 20.55
C GLU A 466 -20.07 2.23 21.41
N ASP A 467 -19.00 2.92 21.07
CA ASP A 467 -17.80 3.05 21.91
C ASP A 467 -17.70 4.52 22.36
N ALA A 468 -18.23 4.79 23.52
CA ALA A 468 -18.22 6.13 24.09
C ALA A 468 -16.80 6.61 24.43
N ALA A 469 -15.87 5.70 24.76
CA ALA A 469 -14.49 6.04 25.09
C ALA A 469 -13.72 6.50 23.83
N ALA A 470 -13.98 5.87 22.70
CA ALA A 470 -13.41 6.25 21.41
C ALA A 470 -14.25 7.30 20.66
N GLY A 471 -15.39 7.72 21.20
CA GLY A 471 -16.33 8.64 20.54
C GLY A 471 -16.93 8.06 19.25
N THR A 472 -16.96 6.74 19.12
CA THR A 472 -17.46 6.07 17.90
C THR A 472 -18.92 5.70 18.10
N PRO A 473 -19.87 6.18 17.25
CA PRO A 473 -21.28 5.85 17.35
C PRO A 473 -21.53 4.35 17.06
N GLN A 474 -22.71 3.87 17.46
CA GLN A 474 -23.16 2.56 17.01
C GLN A 474 -23.06 2.46 15.50
N SER A 475 -22.57 1.33 15.00
CA SER A 475 -22.22 1.19 13.60
C SER A 475 -22.51 -0.21 13.07
N LEU A 476 -22.52 -0.36 11.76
CA LEU A 476 -22.64 -1.67 11.13
C LEU A 476 -21.68 -1.83 9.97
N CYS A 477 -21.25 -3.06 9.74
CA CYS A 477 -20.41 -3.44 8.60
C CYS A 477 -21.26 -4.22 7.59
N LEU A 478 -21.13 -3.83 6.31
CA LEU A 478 -21.74 -4.46 5.16
C LEU A 478 -20.67 -4.92 4.19
N PRO A 479 -20.87 -6.01 3.44
CA PRO A 479 -20.02 -6.35 2.30
C PRO A 479 -19.96 -5.20 1.28
N THR A 480 -18.84 -5.04 0.60
CA THR A 480 -18.74 -4.14 -0.56
C THR A 480 -19.70 -4.58 -1.67
N GLY A 481 -20.16 -3.62 -2.49
CA GLY A 481 -21.06 -3.94 -3.62
C GLY A 481 -22.55 -4.04 -3.28
N THR A 482 -22.95 -3.87 -2.01
CA THR A 482 -24.37 -3.88 -1.60
C THR A 482 -25.19 -2.68 -2.11
N GLY A 483 -24.54 -1.64 -2.64
CA GLY A 483 -25.20 -0.41 -3.07
C GLY A 483 -25.75 0.47 -1.92
N ALA A 484 -25.47 0.12 -0.67
CA ALA A 484 -25.89 0.89 0.49
C ALA A 484 -25.32 2.31 0.48
N ARG A 485 -26.15 3.29 0.86
CA ARG A 485 -25.81 4.73 0.85
C ARG A 485 -26.24 5.40 2.15
N THR A 486 -25.59 6.46 2.52
CA THR A 486 -25.99 7.37 3.59
C THR A 486 -27.47 7.79 3.42
N GLY A 487 -28.23 7.75 4.49
CA GLY A 487 -29.66 8.04 4.52
C GLY A 487 -30.58 6.86 4.16
N ALA A 488 -30.04 5.74 3.68
CA ALA A 488 -30.83 4.58 3.31
C ALA A 488 -31.49 3.94 4.54
N LEU A 489 -32.77 3.56 4.39
CA LEU A 489 -33.50 2.75 5.36
C LEU A 489 -33.22 1.28 5.08
N MET A 490 -32.94 0.53 6.13
CA MET A 490 -32.68 -0.92 6.05
C MET A 490 -33.63 -1.66 6.98
N ALA A 491 -34.19 -2.75 6.47
CA ALA A 491 -34.88 -3.76 7.26
C ALA A 491 -33.96 -4.97 7.40
N LEU A 492 -33.76 -5.42 8.62
CA LEU A 492 -32.90 -6.56 8.96
C LEU A 492 -33.73 -7.68 9.58
N GLU A 493 -33.58 -8.87 9.07
CA GLU A 493 -34.06 -10.10 9.70
C GLU A 493 -33.01 -10.64 10.68
N ARG A 494 -33.43 -11.44 11.66
CA ARG A 494 -32.54 -12.06 12.67
C ARG A 494 -31.60 -11.03 13.34
N SER A 495 -32.11 -9.85 13.62
CA SER A 495 -31.32 -8.73 14.15
C SER A 495 -31.97 -8.16 15.41
N PRO A 496 -31.19 -7.76 16.43
CA PRO A 496 -31.71 -7.01 17.57
C PRO A 496 -32.22 -5.60 17.19
N VAL A 497 -31.88 -5.14 15.96
CA VAL A 497 -32.31 -3.86 15.40
C VAL A 497 -32.97 -4.12 14.04
N PRO A 498 -34.31 -4.39 14.02
CA PRO A 498 -34.99 -4.80 12.79
C PRO A 498 -35.12 -3.68 11.76
N HIS A 499 -35.13 -2.41 12.17
CA HIS A 499 -35.23 -1.25 11.29
C HIS A 499 -34.20 -0.20 11.69
N LEU A 500 -33.43 0.27 10.72
CA LEU A 500 -32.43 1.30 10.95
C LEU A 500 -32.26 2.22 9.73
N ARG A 501 -31.68 3.38 9.96
CA ARG A 501 -31.27 4.32 8.91
C ARG A 501 -29.77 4.52 8.97
N LEU A 502 -29.10 4.32 7.84
CA LEU A 502 -27.66 4.58 7.70
C LEU A 502 -27.36 6.07 7.85
N THR A 503 -26.34 6.39 8.62
CA THR A 503 -25.80 7.76 8.73
C THR A 503 -24.52 7.88 7.89
N ASP A 504 -23.42 8.29 8.45
CA ASP A 504 -22.19 8.53 7.71
C ASP A 504 -21.42 7.24 7.46
N VAL A 505 -20.62 7.25 6.38
CA VAL A 505 -19.61 6.22 6.15
C VAL A 505 -18.44 6.49 7.09
N ILE A 506 -18.22 5.58 8.04
CA ILE A 506 -17.12 5.66 8.99
C ILE A 506 -15.83 5.16 8.35
N GLU A 507 -15.90 4.02 7.63
CA GLU A 507 -14.73 3.36 7.09
C GLU A 507 -15.06 2.52 5.85
N ARG A 508 -14.07 2.35 4.96
CA ARG A 508 -14.15 1.45 3.81
C ARG A 508 -12.87 0.61 3.72
N GLY A 509 -13.05 -0.70 3.58
CA GLY A 509 -12.00 -1.63 3.22
C GLY A 509 -12.23 -2.26 1.86
N THR A 510 -11.46 -3.28 1.54
CA THR A 510 -11.58 -4.01 0.28
C THR A 510 -12.85 -4.85 0.21
N ASN A 511 -13.24 -5.48 1.32
CA ASN A 511 -14.39 -6.36 1.41
C ASN A 511 -15.57 -5.78 2.23
N PHE A 512 -15.44 -4.62 2.86
CA PHE A 512 -16.49 -4.06 3.72
C PHE A 512 -16.65 -2.54 3.60
N VAL A 513 -17.83 -2.08 4.02
CA VAL A 513 -18.11 -0.67 4.29
C VAL A 513 -18.76 -0.60 5.69
N ARG A 514 -18.22 0.25 6.56
CA ARG A 514 -18.75 0.52 7.88
C ARG A 514 -19.53 1.84 7.89
N PHE A 515 -20.77 1.77 8.30
CA PHE A 515 -21.67 2.93 8.44
C PHE A 515 -22.02 3.14 9.93
N GLY A 516 -22.20 4.39 10.31
CA GLY A 516 -23.01 4.72 11.47
C GLY A 516 -24.49 4.42 11.18
N TYR A 517 -25.29 4.19 12.20
CA TYR A 517 -26.74 4.05 12.03
C TYR A 517 -27.52 4.63 13.21
N VAL A 518 -28.78 4.95 12.97
CA VAL A 518 -29.77 5.26 14.00
C VAL A 518 -30.95 4.28 13.89
N ARG A 519 -31.50 3.90 15.03
CA ARG A 519 -32.72 3.06 15.09
C ARG A 519 -33.89 3.87 14.56
N ASN A 520 -34.73 3.22 13.75
CA ASN A 520 -35.89 3.87 13.16
C ASN A 520 -37.16 3.43 13.87
#